data_1fe68377f8bb7542e87b8fed8b279322
#
_entry.id   1fe68377f8bb7542e87b8fed8b279322
#
_cell.length_a   1.000
_cell.length_b   1.000
_cell.length_c   1.000
_cell.angle_alpha   90.00
_cell.angle_beta   90.00
_cell.angle_gamma   90.00
#
_symmetry.space_group_name_H-M   'P 1'
#
loop_
_entity.id
_entity.type
_entity.pdbx_description
1 polymer ?
#
loop_
_entity_poly.entity_id
_entity_poly.type
_entity_poly.pdbx_seq_one_letter_code
_entity_poly.pdbx_strand_id
1 'polypeptide(L)'
;MRTFALLPALLLPAALIAQAPAASLGDRLKAERPAVDKLVADLQYPEAMKRAESLLPATKPAFDKKDNQTMVQSAVAYMDLCQAYRMAVETADAAGYWEKALEYAKTAKALAAESYDAIKEPFGQTVTYYTQAGARAKQVLEENDARIKELKGKSVLDPGERQELDLALGVEKEQADDAKWVKFFQTYLDVTKRETEAYDPLVKVMEDKLKGEANQVEEYKAGKGDKLKWVEAVVSSPAYLEAQGDKAGKARFLYRLSVVDPESKKVQHQLDVLFGKAPATPVKPAKPVKKG
;
A
#
# COMPACT_ATOMS: atom_id res chain seq x y z
N MET A 1 43.01 -34.80 10.08
CA MET A 1 42.94 -33.38 10.50
C MET A 1 42.69 -32.52 9.27
N ARG A 2 41.44 -32.19 9.00
CA ARG A 2 41.07 -31.21 7.95
C ARG A 2 40.84 -29.89 8.65
N THR A 3 41.69 -28.91 8.33
CA THR A 3 41.63 -27.54 8.83
C THR A 3 40.34 -26.87 8.38
N PHE A 4 39.49 -26.54 9.34
CA PHE A 4 38.33 -25.68 9.11
C PHE A 4 38.82 -24.26 8.81
N ALA A 5 38.66 -23.82 7.58
CA ALA A 5 38.82 -22.41 7.24
C ALA A 5 37.61 -21.64 7.79
N LEU A 6 37.80 -20.91 8.87
CA LEU A 6 36.85 -19.95 9.43
C LEU A 6 36.65 -18.82 8.41
N LEU A 7 35.51 -18.86 7.74
CA LEU A 7 34.97 -17.66 7.06
C LEU A 7 34.50 -16.66 8.11
N PRO A 8 34.79 -15.35 7.96
CA PRO A 8 34.37 -14.35 8.91
C PRO A 8 32.81 -14.28 8.90
N ALA A 9 32.22 -14.65 10.03
CA ALA A 9 30.80 -14.43 10.29
C ALA A 9 30.54 -12.91 10.24
N LEU A 10 29.78 -12.46 9.26
CA LEU A 10 29.16 -11.13 9.24
C LEU A 10 28.11 -11.11 10.35
N LEU A 11 28.54 -10.79 11.57
CA LEU A 11 27.67 -10.44 12.69
C LEU A 11 26.93 -9.16 12.34
N LEU A 12 25.72 -9.29 11.80
CA LEU A 12 24.74 -8.21 11.84
C LEU A 12 24.24 -8.10 13.29
N PRO A 13 24.49 -6.98 13.97
CA PRO A 13 24.11 -6.85 15.37
C PRO A 13 22.58 -6.86 15.52
N ALA A 14 22.09 -7.59 16.53
CA ALA A 14 20.72 -7.58 17.01
C ALA A 14 20.24 -6.18 17.54
N ALA A 15 21.01 -5.13 17.31
CA ALA A 15 20.79 -3.76 17.78
C ALA A 15 19.89 -2.90 16.87
N LEU A 16 19.14 -3.50 15.93
CA LEU A 16 18.30 -2.76 14.96
C LEU A 16 16.97 -2.25 15.53
N ILE A 17 16.68 -2.45 16.82
CA ILE A 17 15.35 -2.16 17.40
C ILE A 17 15.34 -0.95 18.35
N ALA A 18 16.44 -0.28 18.58
CA ALA A 18 16.48 0.76 19.61
C ALA A 18 16.92 2.13 19.09
N GLN A 19 16.02 2.83 18.46
CA GLN A 19 15.88 4.31 18.56
C GLN A 19 14.54 4.67 17.92
N ALA A 20 13.57 5.11 18.71
CA ALA A 20 12.32 5.68 18.25
C ALA A 20 12.56 7.13 17.81
N PRO A 21 12.70 7.41 16.52
CA PRO A 21 12.55 8.76 16.00
C PRO A 21 11.07 9.08 15.88
N ALA A 22 10.74 10.31 15.48
CA ALA A 22 9.39 10.74 15.15
C ALA A 22 8.61 9.60 14.46
N ALA A 23 7.34 9.39 14.90
CA ALA A 23 6.49 8.26 14.49
C ALA A 23 6.67 7.95 13.00
N SER A 24 6.97 6.69 12.67
CA SER A 24 7.19 6.26 11.28
C SER A 24 5.95 6.60 10.42
N LEU A 25 6.13 6.71 9.10
CA LEU A 25 4.98 6.92 8.22
C LEU A 25 3.93 5.81 8.43
N GLY A 26 4.36 4.56 8.63
CA GLY A 26 3.47 3.44 8.92
C GLY A 26 2.67 3.63 10.22
N ASP A 27 3.28 4.17 11.28
CA ASP A 27 2.56 4.47 12.53
C ASP A 27 1.56 5.62 12.35
N ARG A 28 1.95 6.66 11.60
CA ARG A 28 1.05 7.76 11.24
C ARG A 28 -0.14 7.27 10.42
N LEU A 29 0.07 6.38 9.46
CA LEU A 29 -0.98 5.78 8.63
C LEU A 29 -1.97 5.00 9.50
N LYS A 30 -1.48 4.16 10.42
CA LYS A 30 -2.33 3.41 11.35
C LYS A 30 -3.17 4.33 12.22
N ALA A 31 -2.59 5.44 12.70
CA ALA A 31 -3.28 6.42 13.55
C ALA A 31 -4.32 7.23 12.76
N GLU A 32 -4.03 7.61 11.50
CA GLU A 32 -4.86 8.49 10.69
C GLU A 32 -5.99 7.74 9.96
N ARG A 33 -5.81 6.46 9.62
CA ARG A 33 -6.77 5.67 8.86
C ARG A 33 -8.19 5.71 9.43
N PRO A 34 -8.42 5.46 10.74
CA PRO A 34 -9.78 5.48 11.30
C PRO A 34 -10.46 6.85 11.18
N ALA A 35 -9.67 7.93 11.24
CA ALA A 35 -10.20 9.28 11.11
C ALA A 35 -10.56 9.61 9.64
N VAL A 36 -9.75 9.16 8.67
CA VAL A 36 -10.05 9.29 7.24
C VAL A 36 -11.30 8.47 6.90
N ASP A 37 -11.37 7.21 7.34
CA ASP A 37 -12.51 6.32 7.09
C ASP A 37 -13.80 6.91 7.67
N LYS A 38 -13.75 7.51 8.86
CA LYS A 38 -14.88 8.21 9.45
C LYS A 38 -15.33 9.40 8.62
N LEU A 39 -14.41 10.24 8.15
CA LEU A 39 -14.74 11.38 7.29
C LEU A 39 -15.38 10.92 5.97
N VAL A 40 -14.91 9.83 5.38
CA VAL A 40 -15.52 9.21 4.19
C VAL A 40 -16.92 8.72 4.50
N ALA A 41 -17.13 8.03 5.63
CA ALA A 41 -18.47 7.56 6.05
C ALA A 41 -19.41 8.72 6.33
N ASP A 42 -18.92 9.83 6.88
CA ASP A 42 -19.67 11.07 7.13
C ASP A 42 -19.82 11.92 5.86
N LEU A 43 -19.38 11.45 4.69
CA LEU A 43 -19.40 12.11 3.39
C LEU A 43 -18.64 13.44 3.33
N GLN A 44 -17.69 13.65 4.24
CA GLN A 44 -16.83 14.84 4.30
C GLN A 44 -15.58 14.64 3.42
N TYR A 45 -15.79 14.35 2.14
CA TYR A 45 -14.76 13.97 1.19
C TYR A 45 -13.62 14.99 1.04
N PRO A 46 -13.86 16.32 0.95
CA PRO A 46 -12.75 17.27 0.84
C PRO A 46 -11.81 17.21 2.05
N GLU A 47 -12.36 17.05 3.27
CA GLU A 47 -11.55 16.95 4.48
C GLU A 47 -10.84 15.60 4.59
N ALA A 48 -11.52 14.52 4.18
CA ALA A 48 -10.90 13.18 4.07
C ALA A 48 -9.70 13.21 3.11
N MET A 49 -9.86 13.82 1.93
CA MET A 49 -8.80 14.00 0.93
C MET A 49 -7.62 14.79 1.49
N LYS A 50 -7.89 15.97 2.06
CA LYS A 50 -6.85 16.81 2.67
C LYS A 50 -6.06 16.05 3.73
N ARG A 51 -6.73 15.24 4.55
CA ARG A 51 -6.10 14.45 5.58
C ARG A 51 -5.27 13.30 5.00
N ALA A 52 -5.78 12.57 4.02
CA ALA A 52 -5.03 11.53 3.32
C ALA A 52 -3.80 12.11 2.59
N GLU A 53 -3.96 13.22 1.87
CA GLU A 53 -2.89 13.92 1.16
C GLU A 53 -1.80 14.45 2.11
N SER A 54 -2.14 14.82 3.34
CA SER A 54 -1.17 15.29 4.35
C SER A 54 -0.15 14.24 4.78
N LEU A 55 -0.41 12.97 4.48
CA LEU A 55 0.51 11.86 4.74
C LEU A 55 1.46 11.60 3.57
N LEU A 56 1.17 12.15 2.39
CA LEU A 56 2.04 12.03 1.24
C LEU A 56 3.23 12.98 1.40
N PRO A 57 4.46 12.51 1.16
CA PRO A 57 5.64 13.35 1.27
C PRO A 57 5.70 14.35 0.11
N ALA A 58 6.21 15.56 0.36
CA ALA A 58 6.44 16.55 -0.69
C ALA A 58 7.49 16.09 -1.71
N THR A 59 8.43 15.25 -1.27
CA THR A 59 9.48 14.67 -2.14
C THR A 59 9.61 13.19 -1.84
N LYS A 60 9.75 12.40 -2.91
CA LYS A 60 10.03 10.96 -2.80
C LYS A 60 11.39 10.75 -2.11
N PRO A 61 11.48 9.93 -1.05
CA PRO A 61 12.77 9.55 -0.48
C PRO A 61 13.60 8.75 -1.48
N ALA A 62 14.92 8.89 -1.40
CA ALA A 62 15.84 8.07 -2.19
C ALA A 62 15.86 6.64 -1.64
N PHE A 63 15.95 5.65 -2.53
CA PHE A 63 16.18 4.25 -2.12
C PHE A 63 17.67 4.06 -1.86
N ASP A 64 18.06 3.73 -0.62
CA ASP A 64 19.46 3.47 -0.25
C ASP A 64 19.82 2.00 -0.51
N LYS A 65 20.85 1.78 -1.35
CA LYS A 65 21.34 0.46 -1.79
C LYS A 65 22.70 0.09 -1.19
N LYS A 66 23.14 0.81 -0.17
CA LYS A 66 24.48 0.66 0.39
C LYS A 66 24.77 -0.76 0.89
N ASP A 67 23.83 -1.36 1.61
CA ASP A 67 23.93 -2.71 2.16
C ASP A 67 22.51 -3.30 2.36
N ASN A 68 22.45 -4.58 2.75
CA ASN A 68 21.17 -5.27 2.95
C ASN A 68 20.31 -4.59 4.03
N GLN A 69 20.91 -4.00 5.06
CA GLN A 69 20.18 -3.33 6.13
C GLN A 69 19.52 -2.05 5.64
N THR A 70 20.25 -1.19 4.94
CA THR A 70 19.71 0.05 4.35
C THR A 70 18.70 -0.25 3.26
N MET A 71 18.89 -1.32 2.47
CA MET A 71 17.91 -1.78 1.49
C MET A 71 16.59 -2.24 2.15
N VAL A 72 16.66 -2.99 3.27
CA VAL A 72 15.47 -3.38 4.04
C VAL A 72 14.73 -2.14 4.56
N GLN A 73 15.44 -1.18 5.16
CA GLN A 73 14.85 0.06 5.66
C GLN A 73 14.19 0.86 4.54
N SER A 74 14.85 0.98 3.39
CA SER A 74 14.31 1.65 2.22
C SER A 74 13.08 0.93 1.66
N ALA A 75 13.09 -0.40 1.59
CA ALA A 75 11.95 -1.19 1.14
C ALA A 75 10.73 -1.00 2.08
N VAL A 76 10.94 -0.98 3.40
CA VAL A 76 9.88 -0.68 4.38
C VAL A 76 9.33 0.73 4.17
N ALA A 77 10.19 1.73 4.02
CA ALA A 77 9.76 3.11 3.78
C ALA A 77 8.95 3.25 2.47
N TYR A 78 9.33 2.52 1.42
CA TYR A 78 8.58 2.51 0.16
C TYR A 78 7.24 1.77 0.29
N MET A 79 7.18 0.68 1.05
CA MET A 79 5.90 0.02 1.36
C MET A 79 4.96 0.94 2.14
N ASP A 80 5.46 1.67 3.13
CA ASP A 80 4.66 2.66 3.86
C ASP A 80 4.15 3.76 2.93
N LEU A 81 4.98 4.23 1.98
CA LEU A 81 4.56 5.18 0.95
C LEU A 81 3.47 4.59 0.04
N CYS A 82 3.63 3.36 -0.41
CA CYS A 82 2.62 2.68 -1.21
C CYS A 82 1.29 2.60 -0.46
N GLN A 83 1.30 2.31 0.85
CA GLN A 83 0.10 2.32 1.69
C GLN A 83 -0.50 3.72 1.85
N ALA A 84 0.32 4.78 1.96
CA ALA A 84 -0.15 6.16 1.99
C ALA A 84 -0.87 6.55 0.69
N TYR A 85 -0.26 6.24 -0.45
CA TYR A 85 -0.88 6.47 -1.75
C TYR A 85 -2.15 5.62 -1.94
N ARG A 86 -2.16 4.38 -1.47
CA ARG A 86 -3.34 3.52 -1.51
C ARG A 86 -4.51 4.12 -0.73
N MET A 87 -4.27 4.65 0.47
CA MET A 87 -5.30 5.35 1.23
C MET A 87 -5.80 6.59 0.48
N ALA A 88 -4.91 7.35 -0.17
CA ALA A 88 -5.30 8.48 -1.00
C ALA A 88 -6.12 8.04 -2.23
N VAL A 89 -5.79 6.91 -2.89
CA VAL A 89 -6.60 6.31 -3.98
C VAL A 89 -7.99 5.96 -3.48
N GLU A 90 -8.10 5.22 -2.38
CA GLU A 90 -9.37 4.78 -1.81
C GLU A 90 -10.26 5.97 -1.43
N THR A 91 -9.66 7.01 -0.85
CA THR A 91 -10.35 8.23 -0.47
C THR A 91 -10.81 9.03 -1.70
N ALA A 92 -9.94 9.18 -2.69
CA ALA A 92 -10.25 9.88 -3.94
C ALA A 92 -11.32 9.14 -4.75
N ASP A 93 -11.27 7.81 -4.79
CA ASP A 93 -12.29 7.00 -5.46
C ASP A 93 -13.65 7.14 -4.78
N ALA A 94 -13.69 7.07 -3.44
CA ALA A 94 -14.93 7.29 -2.68
C ALA A 94 -15.53 8.68 -2.93
N ALA A 95 -14.68 9.68 -3.10
CA ALA A 95 -15.08 11.07 -3.37
C ALA A 95 -15.45 11.34 -4.84
N GLY A 96 -15.17 10.43 -5.78
CA GLY A 96 -15.33 10.67 -7.21
C GLY A 96 -14.23 11.51 -7.85
N TYR A 97 -13.09 11.69 -7.19
CA TYR A 97 -11.90 12.39 -7.73
C TYR A 97 -11.01 11.40 -8.52
N TRP A 98 -11.54 10.81 -9.57
CA TRP A 98 -10.93 9.67 -10.24
C TRP A 98 -9.63 10.00 -10.98
N GLU A 99 -9.44 11.24 -11.44
CA GLU A 99 -8.17 11.71 -12.01
C GLU A 99 -7.06 11.65 -10.95
N LYS A 100 -7.33 12.15 -9.74
CA LYS A 100 -6.39 12.08 -8.61
C LYS A 100 -6.17 10.63 -8.17
N ALA A 101 -7.23 9.82 -8.10
CA ALA A 101 -7.11 8.40 -7.78
C ALA A 101 -6.20 7.67 -8.77
N LEU A 102 -6.35 7.96 -10.07
CA LEU A 102 -5.49 7.39 -11.12
C LEU A 102 -4.03 7.83 -10.97
N GLU A 103 -3.79 9.13 -10.72
CA GLU A 103 -2.45 9.67 -10.48
C GLU A 103 -1.78 8.99 -9.28
N TYR A 104 -2.49 8.87 -8.16
CA TYR A 104 -1.99 8.21 -6.96
C TYR A 104 -1.74 6.72 -7.18
N ALA A 105 -2.62 6.03 -7.89
CA ALA A 105 -2.45 4.61 -8.21
C ALA A 105 -1.21 4.38 -9.11
N LYS A 106 -1.00 5.23 -10.12
CA LYS A 106 0.20 5.17 -10.98
C LYS A 106 1.47 5.47 -10.19
N THR A 107 1.44 6.44 -9.29
CA THR A 107 2.58 6.77 -8.42
C THR A 107 2.90 5.61 -7.48
N ALA A 108 1.90 5.01 -6.82
CA ALA A 108 2.10 3.85 -5.97
C ALA A 108 2.67 2.66 -6.73
N LYS A 109 2.15 2.38 -7.93
CA LYS A 109 2.69 1.33 -8.82
C LYS A 109 4.17 1.56 -9.15
N ALA A 110 4.54 2.79 -9.51
CA ALA A 110 5.93 3.13 -9.82
C ALA A 110 6.85 2.95 -8.60
N LEU A 111 6.41 3.36 -7.41
CA LEU A 111 7.16 3.18 -6.16
C LEU A 111 7.34 1.70 -5.82
N ALA A 112 6.29 0.90 -5.93
CA ALA A 112 6.35 -0.53 -5.68
C ALA A 112 7.32 -1.24 -6.65
N ALA A 113 7.24 -0.91 -7.94
CA ALA A 113 8.13 -1.45 -8.97
C ALA A 113 9.60 -1.07 -8.70
N GLU A 114 9.86 0.20 -8.39
CA GLU A 114 11.21 0.68 -8.04
C GLU A 114 11.78 -0.04 -6.81
N SER A 115 10.96 -0.22 -5.78
CA SER A 115 11.36 -0.96 -4.58
C SER A 115 11.71 -2.41 -4.89
N TYR A 116 10.85 -3.11 -5.63
CA TYR A 116 11.09 -4.50 -6.04
C TYR A 116 12.35 -4.63 -6.91
N ASP A 117 12.51 -3.77 -7.90
CA ASP A 117 13.67 -3.77 -8.79
C ASP A 117 14.98 -3.48 -8.05
N ALA A 118 14.92 -2.67 -6.98
CA ALA A 118 16.08 -2.37 -6.17
C ALA A 118 16.58 -3.56 -5.34
N ILE A 119 15.67 -4.43 -4.87
CA ILE A 119 16.00 -5.52 -3.94
C ILE A 119 16.06 -6.90 -4.61
N LYS A 120 15.41 -7.10 -5.78
CA LYS A 120 15.24 -8.44 -6.37
C LYS A 120 16.54 -9.19 -6.58
N GLU A 121 17.57 -8.53 -7.10
CA GLU A 121 18.86 -9.17 -7.33
C GLU A 121 19.67 -9.32 -6.05
N PRO A 122 19.94 -8.26 -5.25
CA PRO A 122 20.72 -8.38 -4.01
C PRO A 122 20.12 -9.40 -3.02
N PHE A 123 18.79 -9.35 -2.81
CA PHE A 123 18.15 -10.28 -1.88
C PHE A 123 18.06 -11.69 -2.47
N GLY A 124 17.89 -11.85 -3.78
CA GLY A 124 17.97 -13.14 -4.46
C GLY A 124 19.33 -13.80 -4.29
N GLN A 125 20.42 -13.04 -4.43
CA GLN A 125 21.78 -13.53 -4.17
C GLN A 125 21.96 -13.91 -2.69
N THR A 126 21.44 -13.08 -1.77
CA THR A 126 21.50 -13.35 -0.32
C THR A 126 20.74 -14.61 0.06
N VAL A 127 19.53 -14.81 -0.50
CA VAL A 127 18.73 -16.06 -0.33
C VAL A 127 19.51 -17.27 -0.84
N THR A 128 20.12 -17.15 -2.02
CA THR A 128 20.93 -18.23 -2.60
C THR A 128 22.11 -18.58 -1.71
N TYR A 129 22.83 -17.57 -1.21
CA TYR A 129 23.97 -17.76 -0.31
C TYR A 129 23.58 -18.53 0.96
N TYR A 130 22.57 -18.07 1.70
CA TYR A 130 22.12 -18.74 2.93
C TYR A 130 21.49 -20.11 2.67
N THR A 131 20.83 -20.31 1.54
CA THR A 131 20.33 -21.63 1.16
C THR A 131 21.48 -22.64 0.97
N GLN A 132 22.56 -22.22 0.29
CA GLN A 132 23.73 -23.08 0.09
C GLN A 132 24.52 -23.29 1.38
N ALA A 133 24.63 -22.28 2.24
CA ALA A 133 25.29 -22.38 3.55
C ALA A 133 24.54 -23.38 4.45
N GLY A 134 23.22 -23.23 4.58
CA GLY A 134 22.37 -24.15 5.34
C GLY A 134 22.39 -25.60 4.79
N ALA A 135 22.46 -25.76 3.46
CA ALA A 135 22.61 -27.09 2.87
C ALA A 135 23.95 -27.75 3.21
N ARG A 136 25.04 -26.98 3.22
CA ARG A 136 26.37 -27.49 3.65
C ARG A 136 26.37 -27.83 5.13
N ALA A 137 25.82 -26.99 5.99
CA ALA A 137 25.69 -27.26 7.43
C ALA A 137 24.88 -28.54 7.67
N LYS A 138 23.76 -28.72 6.97
CA LYS A 138 22.96 -29.94 7.01
C LYS A 138 23.77 -31.19 6.63
N GLN A 139 24.51 -31.13 5.54
CA GLN A 139 25.36 -32.23 5.12
C GLN A 139 26.42 -32.61 6.21
N VAL A 140 27.07 -31.62 6.81
CA VAL A 140 28.03 -31.86 7.90
C VAL A 140 27.39 -32.53 9.10
N LEU A 141 26.16 -32.12 9.46
CA LEU A 141 25.42 -32.73 10.57
C LEU A 141 24.99 -34.16 10.25
N GLU A 142 24.51 -34.43 9.02
CA GLU A 142 24.16 -35.78 8.58
C GLU A 142 25.37 -36.74 8.53
N GLU A 143 26.49 -36.28 8.04
CA GLU A 143 27.76 -37.08 8.02
C GLU A 143 28.25 -37.44 9.43
N ASN A 144 27.93 -36.64 10.44
CA ASN A 144 28.37 -36.83 11.83
C ASN A 144 27.25 -37.25 12.79
N ASP A 145 26.04 -37.54 12.30
CA ASP A 145 24.86 -37.79 13.11
C ASP A 145 25.04 -38.88 14.18
N ALA A 146 25.67 -40.01 13.84
CA ALA A 146 25.91 -41.11 14.76
C ALA A 146 26.84 -40.68 15.93
N ARG A 147 27.87 -39.91 15.62
CA ARG A 147 28.81 -39.41 16.63
C ARG A 147 28.18 -38.33 17.50
N ILE A 148 27.40 -37.43 16.92
CA ILE A 148 26.66 -36.39 17.67
C ILE A 148 25.67 -37.05 18.66
N LYS A 149 24.94 -38.09 18.23
CA LYS A 149 24.00 -38.81 19.09
C LYS A 149 24.73 -39.55 20.22
N GLU A 150 25.89 -40.18 19.95
CA GLU A 150 26.75 -40.79 20.97
C GLU A 150 27.15 -39.75 22.02
N LEU A 151 27.68 -38.58 21.59
CA LEU A 151 28.12 -37.52 22.49
C LEU A 151 27.00 -36.93 23.32
N LYS A 152 25.81 -36.68 22.70
CA LYS A 152 24.63 -36.21 23.41
C LYS A 152 24.10 -37.21 24.45
N GLY A 153 24.36 -38.51 24.28
CA GLY A 153 23.95 -39.56 25.21
C GLY A 153 24.90 -39.80 26.38
N LYS A 154 26.10 -39.24 26.40
CA LYS A 154 27.10 -39.43 27.49
C LYS A 154 26.79 -38.52 28.68
N SER A 155 26.80 -39.10 29.88
CA SER A 155 26.64 -38.32 31.14
C SER A 155 27.85 -37.47 31.50
N VAL A 156 29.05 -37.87 31.06
CA VAL A 156 30.32 -37.17 31.24
C VAL A 156 31.06 -37.17 29.93
N LEU A 157 31.52 -36.04 29.49
CA LEU A 157 32.35 -35.83 28.28
C LEU A 157 33.75 -35.46 28.71
N ASP A 158 34.75 -36.02 28.05
CA ASP A 158 36.09 -35.47 28.17
C ASP A 158 36.22 -34.11 27.48
N PRO A 159 37.31 -33.33 27.67
CA PRO A 159 37.45 -32.02 27.08
C PRO A 159 37.41 -32.00 25.54
N GLY A 160 37.92 -33.04 24.87
CA GLY A 160 37.90 -33.19 23.43
C GLY A 160 36.47 -33.47 22.90
N GLU A 161 35.79 -34.41 23.57
CA GLU A 161 34.39 -34.74 23.25
C GLU A 161 33.45 -33.56 23.46
N ARG A 162 33.67 -32.75 24.52
CA ARG A 162 32.91 -31.53 24.76
C ARG A 162 33.12 -30.53 23.63
N GLN A 163 34.37 -30.32 23.22
CA GLN A 163 34.68 -29.42 22.12
C GLN A 163 34.04 -29.90 20.80
N GLU A 164 34.06 -31.21 20.54
CA GLU A 164 33.43 -31.78 19.35
C GLU A 164 31.90 -31.57 19.34
N LEU A 165 31.24 -31.77 20.48
CA LEU A 165 29.80 -31.53 20.64
C LEU A 165 29.47 -30.05 20.51
N ASP A 166 30.24 -29.16 21.12
CA ASP A 166 30.04 -27.70 21.04
C ASP A 166 30.17 -27.21 19.59
N LEU A 167 31.09 -27.74 18.81
CA LEU A 167 31.21 -27.44 17.38
C LEU A 167 29.96 -27.91 16.59
N ALA A 168 29.48 -29.14 16.86
CA ALA A 168 28.27 -29.63 16.20
C ALA A 168 27.04 -28.82 16.55
N LEU A 169 26.87 -28.42 17.81
CA LEU A 169 25.79 -27.55 18.25
C LEU A 169 25.89 -26.14 17.61
N GLY A 170 27.10 -25.64 17.40
CA GLY A 170 27.34 -24.42 16.63
C GLY A 170 26.84 -24.52 15.20
N VAL A 171 27.12 -25.62 14.51
CA VAL A 171 26.68 -25.87 13.14
C VAL A 171 25.12 -26.03 13.08
N GLU A 172 24.48 -26.72 14.06
CA GLU A 172 23.04 -26.80 14.18
C GLU A 172 22.40 -25.39 14.29
N LYS A 173 23.01 -24.52 15.12
CA LYS A 173 22.56 -23.14 15.30
C LYS A 173 22.72 -22.32 14.02
N GLU A 174 23.88 -22.39 13.36
CA GLU A 174 24.13 -21.71 12.09
C GLU A 174 23.11 -22.12 11.02
N GLN A 175 22.82 -23.41 10.86
CA GLN A 175 21.82 -23.92 9.94
C GLN A 175 20.42 -23.32 10.23
N ALA A 176 20.03 -23.25 11.51
CA ALA A 176 18.75 -22.68 11.90
C ALA A 176 18.68 -21.17 11.64
N ASP A 177 19.79 -20.46 11.83
CA ASP A 177 19.86 -19.03 11.58
C ASP A 177 19.89 -18.74 10.07
N ASP A 178 20.58 -19.52 9.26
CA ASP A 178 20.55 -19.45 7.79
C ASP A 178 19.11 -19.60 7.25
N ALA A 179 18.36 -20.59 7.77
CA ALA A 179 16.97 -20.80 7.39
C ALA A 179 16.07 -19.58 7.72
N LYS A 180 16.33 -18.90 8.85
CA LYS A 180 15.62 -17.65 9.21
C LYS A 180 15.94 -16.53 8.23
N TRP A 181 17.21 -16.37 7.84
CA TRP A 181 17.63 -15.36 6.87
C TRP A 181 17.05 -15.61 5.49
N VAL A 182 17.02 -16.85 5.01
CA VAL A 182 16.35 -17.24 3.76
C VAL A 182 14.87 -16.79 3.81
N LYS A 183 14.15 -17.17 4.88
CA LYS A 183 12.74 -16.80 5.04
C LYS A 183 12.56 -15.28 5.10
N PHE A 184 13.42 -14.58 5.79
CA PHE A 184 13.37 -13.11 5.94
C PHE A 184 13.47 -12.43 4.59
N PHE A 185 14.54 -12.65 3.83
CA PHE A 185 14.75 -11.99 2.54
C PHE A 185 13.72 -12.44 1.48
N GLN A 186 13.34 -13.72 1.48
CA GLN A 186 12.28 -14.22 0.60
C GLN A 186 10.95 -13.53 0.87
N THR A 187 10.62 -13.30 2.14
CA THR A 187 9.39 -12.57 2.51
C THR A 187 9.38 -11.15 1.93
N TYR A 188 10.50 -10.43 1.97
CA TYR A 188 10.58 -9.09 1.36
C TYR A 188 10.40 -9.14 -0.15
N LEU A 189 11.02 -10.10 -0.84
CA LEU A 189 10.85 -10.29 -2.28
C LEU A 189 9.39 -10.57 -2.64
N ASP A 190 8.74 -11.48 -1.91
CA ASP A 190 7.36 -11.87 -2.18
C ASP A 190 6.37 -10.73 -1.90
N VAL A 191 6.56 -10.01 -0.78
CA VAL A 191 5.68 -8.89 -0.41
C VAL A 191 5.81 -7.75 -1.40
N THR A 192 7.01 -7.31 -1.73
CA THR A 192 7.23 -6.20 -2.67
C THR A 192 6.76 -6.55 -4.09
N LYS A 193 6.93 -7.81 -4.51
CA LYS A 193 6.40 -8.28 -5.80
C LYS A 193 4.87 -8.23 -5.83
N ARG A 194 4.21 -8.76 -4.81
CA ARG A 194 2.73 -8.71 -4.70
C ARG A 194 2.20 -7.28 -4.67
N GLU A 195 2.90 -6.38 -3.97
CA GLU A 195 2.52 -4.97 -3.94
C GLU A 195 2.58 -4.36 -5.34
N THR A 196 3.63 -4.67 -6.12
CA THR A 196 3.73 -4.21 -7.52
C THR A 196 2.54 -4.69 -8.36
N GLU A 197 2.15 -5.96 -8.22
CA GLU A 197 1.04 -6.56 -8.97
C GLU A 197 -0.34 -6.04 -8.53
N ALA A 198 -0.47 -5.61 -7.25
CA ALA A 198 -1.73 -5.15 -6.68
C ALA A 198 -2.26 -3.83 -7.27
N TYR A 199 -1.38 -3.01 -7.87
CA TYR A 199 -1.78 -1.72 -8.43
C TYR A 199 -2.29 -1.78 -9.88
N ASP A 200 -2.00 -2.84 -10.63
CA ASP A 200 -2.50 -3.00 -12.00
C ASP A 200 -4.03 -2.96 -12.10
N PRO A 201 -4.77 -3.75 -11.28
CA PRO A 201 -6.23 -3.69 -11.29
C PRO A 201 -6.76 -2.34 -10.81
N LEU A 202 -6.10 -1.66 -9.85
CA LEU A 202 -6.53 -0.34 -9.38
C LEU A 202 -6.40 0.72 -10.48
N VAL A 203 -5.26 0.77 -11.16
CA VAL A 203 -5.05 1.68 -12.31
C VAL A 203 -6.11 1.44 -13.36
N LYS A 204 -6.34 0.17 -13.74
CA LYS A 204 -7.35 -0.18 -14.75
C LYS A 204 -8.76 0.26 -14.35
N VAL A 205 -9.17 0.02 -13.10
CA VAL A 205 -10.49 0.43 -12.61
C VAL A 205 -10.67 1.95 -12.72
N MET A 206 -9.64 2.73 -12.37
CA MET A 206 -9.73 4.20 -12.46
C MET A 206 -9.76 4.66 -13.93
N GLU A 207 -8.98 4.04 -14.81
CA GLU A 207 -9.01 4.33 -16.25
C GLU A 207 -10.38 3.98 -16.87
N ASP A 208 -10.99 2.86 -16.49
CA ASP A 208 -12.31 2.45 -16.98
C ASP A 208 -13.40 3.41 -16.46
N LYS A 209 -13.33 3.87 -15.21
CA LYS A 209 -14.25 4.88 -14.66
C LYS A 209 -14.15 6.20 -15.44
N LEU A 210 -12.94 6.70 -15.67
CA LEU A 210 -12.71 7.93 -16.42
C LEU A 210 -13.15 7.81 -17.88
N LYS A 211 -12.92 6.66 -18.52
CA LYS A 211 -13.35 6.41 -19.90
C LYS A 211 -14.87 6.38 -20.01
N GLY A 212 -15.55 5.80 -19.02
CA GLY A 212 -17.02 5.78 -18.99
C GLY A 212 -17.65 7.18 -18.87
N GLU A 213 -16.96 8.13 -18.18
CA GLU A 213 -17.40 9.52 -18.06
C GLU A 213 -16.98 10.43 -19.21
N ALA A 214 -15.92 10.07 -19.95
CA ALA A 214 -15.29 10.97 -20.92
C ALA A 214 -16.32 11.53 -21.91
N ASN A 215 -17.25 10.72 -22.37
CA ASN A 215 -18.29 11.16 -23.31
C ASN A 215 -19.23 12.21 -22.69
N GLN A 216 -19.62 12.04 -21.43
CA GLN A 216 -20.50 12.95 -20.71
C GLN A 216 -19.81 14.30 -20.42
N VAL A 217 -18.52 14.23 -20.02
CA VAL A 217 -17.71 15.42 -19.77
C VAL A 217 -17.40 16.18 -21.08
N GLU A 218 -17.10 15.48 -22.16
CA GLU A 218 -16.86 16.10 -23.46
C GLU A 218 -18.13 16.74 -24.05
N GLU A 219 -19.28 16.11 -23.92
CA GLU A 219 -20.56 16.73 -24.30
C GLU A 219 -20.84 17.99 -23.49
N TYR A 220 -20.55 17.95 -22.20
CA TYR A 220 -20.67 19.11 -21.32
C TYR A 220 -19.71 20.24 -21.71
N LYS A 221 -18.43 19.93 -21.91
CA LYS A 221 -17.39 20.91 -22.31
C LYS A 221 -17.63 21.47 -23.71
N ALA A 222 -18.12 20.65 -24.63
CA ALA A 222 -18.41 21.07 -26.00
C ALA A 222 -19.61 22.02 -26.12
N GLY A 223 -20.29 22.35 -25.03
CA GLY A 223 -21.42 23.28 -25.03
C GLY A 223 -22.63 22.78 -25.81
N LYS A 224 -22.71 21.48 -26.14
CA LYS A 224 -23.89 20.86 -26.75
C LYS A 224 -25.09 20.80 -25.82
N GLY A 225 -24.87 21.12 -24.55
CA GLY A 225 -25.92 21.32 -23.56
C GLY A 225 -25.72 22.62 -22.82
N ASP A 226 -26.76 23.38 -22.61
CA ASP A 226 -26.83 24.38 -21.55
C ASP A 226 -26.34 23.70 -20.26
N LYS A 227 -25.32 24.26 -19.56
CA LYS A 227 -24.77 23.75 -18.31
C LYS A 227 -25.86 23.32 -17.31
N LEU A 228 -26.97 24.08 -17.28
CA LEU A 228 -28.14 23.79 -16.49
C LEU A 228 -28.91 22.58 -16.98
N LYS A 229 -29.06 22.40 -18.29
CA LYS A 229 -29.79 21.26 -18.86
C LYS A 229 -28.99 19.96 -18.67
N TRP A 230 -27.68 20.01 -18.75
CA TRP A 230 -26.87 18.83 -18.49
C TRP A 230 -26.98 18.40 -17.01
N VAL A 231 -26.84 19.34 -16.07
CA VAL A 231 -27.06 19.05 -14.65
C VAL A 231 -28.46 18.52 -14.40
N GLU A 232 -29.47 19.10 -15.03
CA GLU A 232 -30.88 18.63 -14.93
C GLU A 232 -31.06 17.25 -15.56
N ALA A 233 -30.45 16.97 -16.71
CA ALA A 233 -30.52 15.67 -17.36
C ALA A 233 -29.83 14.59 -16.53
N VAL A 234 -28.67 14.88 -15.98
CA VAL A 234 -27.94 13.91 -15.11
C VAL A 234 -28.68 13.71 -13.80
N VAL A 235 -29.18 14.78 -13.19
CA VAL A 235 -30.02 14.74 -11.95
C VAL A 235 -31.35 14.03 -12.17
N SER A 236 -31.84 13.98 -13.42
CA SER A 236 -33.07 13.28 -13.80
C SER A 236 -32.81 11.89 -14.39
N SER A 237 -31.57 11.47 -14.49
CA SER A 237 -31.21 10.14 -15.00
C SER A 237 -31.73 9.03 -14.09
N PRO A 238 -32.09 7.84 -14.62
CA PRO A 238 -32.52 6.71 -13.80
C PRO A 238 -31.46 6.34 -12.72
N ALA A 239 -30.18 6.38 -13.07
CA ALA A 239 -29.10 6.12 -12.13
C ALA A 239 -29.05 7.14 -10.98
N TYR A 240 -29.35 8.40 -11.25
CA TYR A 240 -29.44 9.43 -10.21
C TYR A 240 -30.69 9.25 -9.35
N LEU A 241 -31.82 8.91 -9.96
CA LEU A 241 -33.08 8.68 -9.24
C LEU A 241 -33.00 7.44 -8.34
N GLU A 242 -32.33 6.38 -8.79
CA GLU A 242 -31.98 5.23 -7.93
C GLU A 242 -31.04 5.62 -6.80
N ALA A 243 -30.08 6.50 -7.05
CA ALA A 243 -29.15 7.00 -6.04
C ALA A 243 -29.79 8.03 -5.07
N GLN A 244 -31.02 8.52 -5.31
CA GLN A 244 -31.67 9.47 -4.40
C GLN A 244 -31.95 8.91 -3.01
N GLY A 245 -32.08 7.59 -2.88
CA GLY A 245 -32.16 6.90 -1.59
C GLY A 245 -30.79 6.74 -0.92
N ASP A 246 -29.70 6.90 -1.67
CA ASP A 246 -28.33 6.74 -1.19
C ASP A 246 -27.63 8.11 -1.06
N LYS A 247 -27.55 8.59 0.18
CA LYS A 247 -26.88 9.86 0.48
C LYS A 247 -25.40 9.87 0.04
N ALA A 248 -24.72 8.73 0.12
CA ALA A 248 -23.31 8.61 -0.29
C ALA A 248 -23.17 8.70 -1.81
N GLY A 249 -24.03 8.02 -2.58
CA GLY A 249 -24.07 8.13 -4.04
C GLY A 249 -24.35 9.55 -4.50
N LYS A 250 -25.32 10.22 -3.87
CA LYS A 250 -25.64 11.62 -4.14
C LYS A 250 -24.47 12.56 -3.84
N ALA A 251 -23.79 12.38 -2.71
CA ALA A 251 -22.63 13.18 -2.35
C ALA A 251 -21.50 13.00 -3.37
N ARG A 252 -21.15 11.76 -3.71
CA ARG A 252 -20.13 11.44 -4.71
C ARG A 252 -20.43 12.09 -6.05
N PHE A 253 -21.65 11.98 -6.50
CA PHE A 253 -22.10 12.58 -7.76
C PHE A 253 -21.96 14.12 -7.75
N LEU A 254 -22.44 14.79 -6.70
CA LEU A 254 -22.31 16.24 -6.56
C LEU A 254 -20.85 16.71 -6.45
N TYR A 255 -20.02 15.97 -5.73
CA TYR A 255 -18.59 16.26 -5.68
C TYR A 255 -17.93 16.09 -7.05
N ARG A 256 -18.30 15.04 -7.80
CA ARG A 256 -17.81 14.86 -9.17
C ARG A 256 -18.20 16.03 -10.07
N LEU A 257 -19.45 16.49 -9.98
CA LEU A 257 -19.89 17.69 -10.71
C LEU A 257 -19.12 18.95 -10.28
N SER A 258 -18.79 19.11 -9.01
CA SER A 258 -18.02 20.26 -8.52
C SER A 258 -16.58 20.28 -9.03
N VAL A 259 -16.01 19.11 -9.36
CA VAL A 259 -14.68 19.01 -10.01
C VAL A 259 -14.77 19.45 -11.48
N VAL A 260 -15.83 19.03 -12.18
CA VAL A 260 -16.04 19.37 -13.61
C VAL A 260 -16.44 20.84 -13.79
N ASP A 261 -17.25 21.39 -12.88
CA ASP A 261 -17.72 22.80 -12.90
C ASP A 261 -17.61 23.40 -11.49
N PRO A 262 -16.40 23.81 -11.06
CA PRO A 262 -16.17 24.34 -9.72
C PRO A 262 -16.90 25.66 -9.45
N GLU A 263 -17.30 26.40 -10.50
CA GLU A 263 -18.00 27.67 -10.37
C GLU A 263 -19.52 27.50 -10.32
N SER A 264 -20.06 26.30 -10.44
CA SER A 264 -21.49 26.03 -10.46
C SER A 264 -22.14 26.30 -9.10
N LYS A 265 -22.77 27.46 -8.96
CA LYS A 265 -23.57 27.83 -7.76
C LYS A 265 -24.69 26.82 -7.46
N LYS A 266 -25.23 26.15 -8.49
CA LYS A 266 -26.27 25.15 -8.34
C LYS A 266 -25.74 23.85 -7.70
N VAL A 267 -24.57 23.40 -8.15
CA VAL A 267 -23.90 22.23 -7.55
C VAL A 267 -23.52 22.54 -6.10
N GLN A 268 -22.93 23.71 -5.85
CA GLN A 268 -22.57 24.12 -4.50
C GLN A 268 -23.78 24.19 -3.58
N HIS A 269 -24.88 24.79 -4.05
CA HIS A 269 -26.12 24.84 -3.28
C HIS A 269 -26.67 23.43 -2.95
N GLN A 270 -26.62 22.49 -3.90
CA GLN A 270 -27.05 21.11 -3.66
C GLN A 270 -26.16 20.40 -2.62
N LEU A 271 -24.85 20.66 -2.63
CA LEU A 271 -23.95 20.17 -1.60
C LEU A 271 -24.31 20.77 -0.23
N ASP A 272 -24.55 22.08 -0.18
CA ASP A 272 -24.92 22.76 1.07
C ASP A 272 -26.24 22.24 1.64
N VAL A 273 -27.23 21.95 0.79
CA VAL A 273 -28.49 21.30 1.18
C VAL A 273 -28.23 19.87 1.70
N LEU A 274 -27.41 19.09 1.01
CA LEU A 274 -27.08 17.71 1.40
C LEU A 274 -26.46 17.63 2.79
N PHE A 275 -25.62 18.63 3.13
CA PHE A 275 -24.94 18.75 4.41
C PHE A 275 -25.67 19.62 5.46
N GLY A 276 -26.89 20.07 5.16
CA GLY A 276 -27.69 20.86 6.08
C GLY A 276 -27.19 22.30 6.29
N LYS A 277 -26.33 22.80 5.40
CA LYS A 277 -25.80 24.16 5.45
C LYS A 277 -26.72 25.19 4.79
N ALA A 278 -27.63 24.76 3.92
CA ALA A 278 -28.64 25.59 3.27
C ALA A 278 -30.00 24.89 3.29
N PRO A 279 -31.12 25.64 3.35
CA PRO A 279 -32.48 25.06 3.23
C PRO A 279 -32.69 24.51 1.82
N ALA A 280 -33.39 23.36 1.72
CA ALA A 280 -33.82 22.83 0.43
C ALA A 280 -34.71 23.88 -0.27
N THR A 281 -34.36 24.30 -1.48
CA THR A 281 -35.17 25.21 -2.25
C THR A 281 -36.50 24.51 -2.56
N PRO A 282 -37.66 25.09 -2.21
CA PRO A 282 -38.95 24.45 -2.53
C PRO A 282 -39.06 24.26 -4.04
N VAL A 283 -39.28 23.03 -4.47
CA VAL A 283 -39.55 22.69 -5.87
C VAL A 283 -40.80 23.46 -6.27
N LYS A 284 -40.67 24.49 -7.14
CA LYS A 284 -41.83 25.15 -7.73
C LYS A 284 -42.62 24.05 -8.46
N PRO A 285 -43.90 23.87 -8.12
CA PRO A 285 -44.73 22.90 -8.84
C PRO A 285 -44.67 23.22 -10.33
N ALA A 286 -44.44 22.19 -11.14
CA ALA A 286 -44.42 22.32 -12.59
C ALA A 286 -45.75 22.98 -13.00
N LYS A 287 -45.66 24.08 -13.76
CA LYS A 287 -46.87 24.72 -14.33
C LYS A 287 -47.67 23.65 -15.09
N PRO A 288 -48.94 23.52 -14.85
CA PRO A 288 -49.75 22.56 -15.58
C PRO A 288 -49.63 22.85 -17.08
N VAL A 289 -49.24 21.83 -17.84
CA VAL A 289 -49.21 21.89 -19.29
C VAL A 289 -50.63 22.15 -19.73
N LYS A 290 -50.89 23.37 -20.27
CA LYS A 290 -52.18 23.67 -20.91
C LYS A 290 -52.33 22.70 -22.08
N LYS A 291 -53.24 21.73 -21.95
CA LYS A 291 -53.72 20.97 -23.09
C LYS A 291 -54.48 21.94 -23.98
N GLY A 292 -53.90 22.28 -25.12
CA GLY A 292 -54.56 22.90 -26.24
C GLY A 292 -55.14 21.84 -27.14
#